data_48d390b729974b91a3957675472c1528
#
_entry.id   48d390b729974b91a3957675472c1528
#
_cell.length_a   1.000
_cell.length_b   1.000
_cell.length_c   1.000
_cell.angle_alpha   90.00
_cell.angle_beta   90.00
_cell.angle_gamma   90.00
#
_symmetry.space_group_name_H-M   'P 1'
#
loop_
_entity.id
_entity.type
_entity.pdbx_description
1 polymer ?
#
loop_
_entity_poly.entity_id
_entity_poly.type
_entity_poly.pdbx_seq_one_letter_code
_entity_poly.pdbx_strand_id
1 'polypeptide(L)'
;MEFKATFRYFLIATLFFATAAAANGQTQPKSTPAAAIQANPKTPAPSNPAELAAAIRAIADRPEYSRALIAIKAVSLRDGRVIYEQNAGKYVMPASNMKNFTVAAALETLTPDFRFVTSIYAPAMPDSAGTITGDLRIFGRGDVSLSAGFLGSSDPYAAIDKVADKIAALGVKRIEGDIIGDDSYFRGYRLPDTWEWDDLQWYYGAEISSLPVNDNAVDVIVRPGPTGYQCSVKIIPFNPILRVANNCRTAPAGTRRSISLQRRLDDNILEIGGNIAEGDKEFATRIAITRPAEMFAALLRQRLIDRKIEVIGGYRYEKRQDGSLPTGTEIARIESVPLSEIAAKTMKPSQNMYTEILLRTLGEAERNAIISTTPQSPDAEKTSAELGIRAVSKFLGRMALPADAIVQYDGSGLSRHNLITADAVVRLYEYMSRESRYSKAWRDSLTIGGIDGTLRNRFIGTSAAGNVRGKTGTIDQVSALSGYLKTAGGDEIVFSVIVNQMPTAQMRTSLIDEIVLKLSDYKGRLTESPPPVNQK
;
A
#
# COMPACT_ATOMS: atom_id res chain seq x y z
N MET A 1 50.01 -6.67 -55.06
CA MET A 1 48.65 -7.08 -55.42
C MET A 1 47.71 -6.35 -54.47
N GLU A 2 47.24 -5.20 -54.94
CA GLU A 2 46.34 -4.31 -54.21
C GLU A 2 44.90 -4.69 -54.54
N PHE A 3 44.07 -4.86 -53.55
CA PHE A 3 42.62 -4.92 -53.69
C PHE A 3 41.99 -3.67 -53.08
N LYS A 4 41.59 -2.73 -53.95
CA LYS A 4 40.74 -1.60 -53.59
C LYS A 4 39.29 -2.06 -53.46
N ALA A 5 38.69 -1.95 -52.27
CA ALA A 5 37.25 -2.11 -52.07
C ALA A 5 36.60 -0.73 -51.97
N THR A 6 35.77 -0.42 -52.97
CA THR A 6 34.99 0.80 -53.12
C THR A 6 33.71 0.66 -52.31
N PHE A 7 33.53 1.46 -51.23
CA PHE A 7 32.28 1.55 -50.48
C PHE A 7 31.34 2.55 -51.16
N ARG A 8 30.21 2.06 -51.67
CA ARG A 8 29.09 2.88 -52.14
C ARG A 8 28.15 3.17 -50.94
N TYR A 9 28.00 4.44 -50.63
CA TYR A 9 26.97 4.90 -49.69
C TYR A 9 25.60 4.83 -50.38
N PHE A 10 24.73 4.01 -49.83
CA PHE A 10 23.27 4.04 -50.10
C PHE A 10 22.64 4.93 -49.02
N LEU A 11 22.13 6.08 -49.43
CA LEU A 11 21.34 6.97 -48.62
C LEU A 11 19.91 6.43 -48.57
N ILE A 12 19.53 5.75 -47.47
CA ILE A 12 18.14 5.37 -47.19
C ILE A 12 17.56 6.48 -46.33
N ALA A 13 16.71 7.31 -46.93
CA ALA A 13 15.88 8.26 -46.21
C ALA A 13 14.77 7.46 -45.48
N THR A 14 14.95 7.25 -44.21
CA THR A 14 13.92 6.66 -43.34
C THR A 14 13.00 7.79 -42.88
N LEU A 15 11.78 7.84 -43.42
CA LEU A 15 10.69 8.65 -42.87
C LEU A 15 10.35 8.15 -41.46
N PHE A 16 10.72 8.91 -40.44
CA PHE A 16 10.19 8.70 -39.10
C PHE A 16 8.75 9.21 -39.04
N PHE A 17 7.81 8.30 -39.10
CA PHE A 17 6.47 8.56 -38.57
C PHE A 17 6.59 8.60 -37.04
N ALA A 18 6.61 9.77 -36.48
CA ALA A 18 6.45 9.98 -35.04
C ALA A 18 4.98 9.67 -34.67
N THR A 19 4.68 8.44 -34.35
CA THR A 19 3.48 8.13 -33.56
C THR A 19 3.77 8.60 -32.14
N ALA A 20 3.24 9.77 -31.77
CA ALA A 20 3.18 10.20 -30.40
C ALA A 20 2.31 9.22 -29.62
N ALA A 21 2.93 8.23 -28.99
CA ALA A 21 2.31 7.49 -27.90
C ALA A 21 2.08 8.52 -26.78
N ALA A 22 0.82 8.90 -26.56
CA ALA A 22 0.42 9.68 -25.41
C ALA A 22 0.72 8.82 -24.17
N ALA A 23 1.84 9.11 -23.50
CA ALA A 23 2.11 8.64 -22.16
C ALA A 23 0.99 9.22 -21.28
N ASN A 24 -0.04 8.43 -21.02
CA ASN A 24 -1.02 8.71 -19.99
C ASN A 24 -0.29 8.64 -18.65
N GLY A 25 0.22 9.78 -18.18
CA GLY A 25 0.58 9.94 -16.79
C GLY A 25 -0.65 9.62 -15.95
N GLN A 26 -0.70 8.43 -15.40
CA GLN A 26 -1.74 8.05 -14.46
C GLN A 26 -1.48 8.81 -13.14
N THR A 27 -1.90 10.08 -13.11
CA THR A 27 -2.37 10.63 -11.85
C THR A 27 -3.50 9.71 -11.40
N GLN A 28 -3.44 9.20 -10.16
CA GLN A 28 -4.65 8.58 -9.61
C GLN A 28 -5.83 9.48 -9.98
N PRO A 29 -6.84 8.98 -10.68
CA PRO A 29 -7.96 9.81 -11.06
C PRO A 29 -8.47 10.42 -9.76
N LYS A 30 -8.46 11.76 -9.65
CA LYS A 30 -9.26 12.43 -8.64
C LYS A 30 -10.62 11.80 -8.81
N SER A 31 -11.09 11.07 -7.81
CA SER A 31 -12.42 10.49 -7.83
C SER A 31 -13.38 11.63 -8.12
N THR A 32 -13.80 11.74 -9.36
CA THR A 32 -14.96 12.55 -9.70
C THR A 32 -16.05 12.07 -8.75
N PRO A 33 -16.76 12.95 -8.02
CA PRO A 33 -17.86 12.51 -7.20
C PRO A 33 -18.73 11.60 -8.07
N ALA A 34 -18.90 10.35 -7.65
CA ALA A 34 -19.78 9.43 -8.36
C ALA A 34 -21.11 10.17 -8.49
N ALA A 35 -21.58 10.38 -9.71
CA ALA A 35 -22.91 10.90 -9.92
C ALA A 35 -23.83 10.04 -9.06
N ALA A 36 -24.63 10.68 -8.21
CA ALA A 36 -25.52 9.97 -7.29
C ALA A 36 -26.29 8.93 -8.11
N ILE A 37 -26.08 7.64 -7.80
CA ILE A 37 -26.78 6.55 -8.46
C ILE A 37 -28.25 6.74 -8.09
N GLN A 38 -29.02 7.35 -9.00
CA GLN A 38 -30.45 7.43 -8.83
C GLN A 38 -30.98 6.00 -8.96
N ALA A 39 -31.48 5.46 -7.86
CA ALA A 39 -32.17 4.19 -7.86
C ALA A 39 -33.28 4.24 -8.92
N ASN A 40 -33.28 3.29 -9.86
CA ASN A 40 -34.30 3.18 -10.88
C ASN A 40 -35.63 2.83 -10.18
N PRO A 41 -36.66 3.71 -10.19
CA PRO A 41 -37.83 3.62 -9.30
C PRO A 41 -38.83 2.51 -9.65
N LYS A 42 -38.53 1.61 -10.61
CA LYS A 42 -39.52 0.66 -11.17
C LYS A 42 -39.41 -0.78 -10.70
N THR A 43 -38.36 -1.16 -9.96
CA THR A 43 -38.28 -2.55 -9.45
C THR A 43 -38.61 -2.55 -7.97
N PRO A 44 -39.63 -3.33 -7.51
CA PRO A 44 -39.92 -3.48 -6.09
C PRO A 44 -38.66 -3.92 -5.31
N ALA A 45 -38.52 -3.40 -4.09
CA ALA A 45 -37.43 -3.84 -3.22
C ALA A 45 -37.57 -5.34 -2.93
N PRO A 46 -36.49 -6.13 -2.94
CA PRO A 46 -36.55 -7.56 -2.63
C PRO A 46 -37.19 -7.79 -1.24
N SER A 47 -38.16 -8.71 -1.16
CA SER A 47 -38.92 -8.99 0.06
C SER A 47 -38.42 -10.25 0.77
N ASN A 48 -37.74 -11.13 0.04
CA ASN A 48 -37.18 -12.39 0.56
C ASN A 48 -35.77 -12.66 0.00
N PRO A 49 -35.01 -13.62 0.58
CA PRO A 49 -33.64 -13.93 0.17
C PRO A 49 -33.51 -14.35 -1.30
N ALA A 50 -34.48 -15.05 -1.87
CA ALA A 50 -34.44 -15.49 -3.27
C ALA A 50 -34.57 -14.30 -4.23
N GLU A 51 -35.43 -13.35 -3.94
CA GLU A 51 -35.56 -12.11 -4.72
C GLU A 51 -34.30 -11.23 -4.60
N LEU A 52 -33.66 -11.19 -3.41
CA LEU A 52 -32.40 -10.50 -3.23
C LEU A 52 -31.31 -11.13 -4.12
N ALA A 53 -31.18 -12.46 -4.10
CA ALA A 53 -30.24 -13.19 -4.93
C ALA A 53 -30.50 -12.93 -6.43
N ALA A 54 -31.77 -12.97 -6.86
CA ALA A 54 -32.16 -12.65 -8.25
C ALA A 54 -31.81 -11.21 -8.64
N ALA A 55 -32.00 -10.24 -7.75
CA ALA A 55 -31.65 -8.83 -7.99
C ALA A 55 -30.13 -8.64 -8.15
N ILE A 56 -29.32 -9.31 -7.31
CA ILE A 56 -27.84 -9.28 -7.42
C ILE A 56 -27.42 -9.91 -8.74
N ARG A 57 -27.99 -11.08 -9.09
CA ARG A 57 -27.70 -11.76 -10.35
C ARG A 57 -28.01 -10.86 -11.56
N ALA A 58 -29.17 -10.19 -11.56
CA ALA A 58 -29.57 -9.29 -12.64
C ALA A 58 -28.61 -8.11 -12.83
N ILE A 59 -27.90 -7.67 -11.78
CA ILE A 59 -26.83 -6.66 -11.89
C ILE A 59 -25.58 -7.29 -12.51
N ALA A 60 -25.14 -8.44 -11.99
CA ALA A 60 -23.89 -9.08 -12.40
C ALA A 60 -23.94 -9.63 -13.85
N ASP A 61 -25.12 -10.07 -14.31
CA ASP A 61 -25.32 -10.69 -15.63
C ASP A 61 -25.69 -9.67 -16.73
N ARG A 62 -25.57 -8.37 -16.49
CA ARG A 62 -25.83 -7.35 -17.54
C ARG A 62 -24.90 -7.56 -18.73
N PRO A 63 -25.40 -7.36 -19.97
CA PRO A 63 -24.64 -7.60 -21.20
C PRO A 63 -23.30 -6.87 -21.25
N GLU A 64 -23.23 -5.64 -20.72
CA GLU A 64 -22.00 -4.84 -20.65
C GLU A 64 -20.89 -5.47 -19.80
N TYR A 65 -21.22 -6.41 -18.91
CA TYR A 65 -20.28 -7.11 -18.02
C TYR A 65 -19.92 -8.52 -18.48
N SER A 66 -20.49 -8.98 -19.60
CA SER A 66 -20.38 -10.37 -20.08
C SER A 66 -18.95 -10.88 -20.33
N ARG A 67 -18.00 -9.96 -20.54
CA ARG A 67 -16.58 -10.29 -20.77
C ARG A 67 -15.74 -10.24 -19.50
N ALA A 68 -16.30 -9.80 -18.38
CA ALA A 68 -15.58 -9.71 -17.12
C ALA A 68 -15.67 -11.00 -16.30
N LEU A 69 -14.67 -11.25 -15.48
CA LEU A 69 -14.76 -12.27 -14.44
C LEU A 69 -15.21 -11.58 -13.15
N ILE A 70 -16.42 -11.88 -12.70
CA ILE A 70 -17.04 -11.32 -11.52
C ILE A 70 -17.18 -12.45 -10.48
N ALA A 71 -16.48 -12.34 -9.35
CA ALA A 71 -16.57 -13.25 -8.21
C ALA A 71 -17.31 -12.56 -7.07
N ILE A 72 -18.39 -13.17 -6.60
CA ILE A 72 -19.24 -12.63 -5.55
C ILE A 72 -19.50 -13.72 -4.51
N LYS A 73 -19.40 -13.37 -3.24
CA LYS A 73 -19.91 -14.16 -2.11
C LYS A 73 -20.51 -13.22 -1.07
N ALA A 74 -21.71 -13.54 -0.61
CA ALA A 74 -22.37 -12.87 0.52
C ALA A 74 -22.98 -13.90 1.45
N VAL A 75 -22.71 -13.79 2.76
CA VAL A 75 -23.20 -14.72 3.77
C VAL A 75 -23.77 -13.98 4.97
N SER A 76 -24.74 -14.56 5.64
CA SER A 76 -25.23 -14.12 6.94
C SER A 76 -24.15 -14.35 8.00
N LEU A 77 -23.73 -13.30 8.70
CA LEU A 77 -22.74 -13.44 9.78
C LEU A 77 -23.33 -14.18 11.00
N ARG A 78 -24.66 -14.29 11.13
CA ARG A 78 -25.30 -14.99 12.23
C ARG A 78 -25.12 -16.51 12.16
N ASP A 79 -25.37 -17.11 10.99
CA ASP A 79 -25.47 -18.56 10.81
C ASP A 79 -24.62 -19.11 9.65
N GLY A 80 -23.90 -18.27 8.92
CA GLY A 80 -23.07 -18.67 7.78
C GLY A 80 -23.87 -19.02 6.51
N ARG A 81 -25.19 -18.77 6.49
CA ARG A 81 -26.04 -19.05 5.33
C ARG A 81 -25.60 -18.20 4.14
N VAL A 82 -25.42 -18.85 2.99
CA VAL A 82 -25.13 -18.18 1.74
C VAL A 82 -26.37 -17.43 1.26
N ILE A 83 -26.23 -16.12 1.06
CA ILE A 83 -27.24 -15.22 0.50
C ILE A 83 -27.14 -15.21 -1.02
N TYR A 84 -25.91 -15.08 -1.51
CA TYR A 84 -25.60 -15.12 -2.93
C TYR A 84 -24.14 -15.53 -3.16
N GLU A 85 -23.93 -16.32 -4.20
CA GLU A 85 -22.59 -16.62 -4.71
C GLU A 85 -22.58 -16.77 -6.22
N GLN A 86 -21.48 -16.29 -6.83
CA GLN A 86 -21.17 -16.43 -8.24
C GLN A 86 -19.67 -16.49 -8.41
N ASN A 87 -19.13 -17.52 -9.04
CA ASN A 87 -17.69 -17.72 -9.22
C ASN A 87 -16.89 -17.64 -7.91
N ALA A 88 -17.50 -17.92 -6.75
CA ALA A 88 -16.92 -17.67 -5.42
C ALA A 88 -15.63 -18.47 -5.19
N GLY A 89 -15.52 -19.67 -5.76
CA GLY A 89 -14.32 -20.52 -5.72
C GLY A 89 -13.35 -20.32 -6.89
N LYS A 90 -13.60 -19.40 -7.82
CA LYS A 90 -12.68 -19.11 -8.92
C LYS A 90 -11.54 -18.19 -8.48
N TYR A 91 -10.36 -18.42 -9.04
CA TYR A 91 -9.23 -17.52 -8.83
C TYR A 91 -9.47 -16.18 -9.52
N VAL A 92 -9.23 -15.12 -8.76
CA VAL A 92 -9.28 -13.73 -9.22
C VAL A 92 -8.08 -12.96 -8.66
N MET A 93 -7.59 -12.01 -9.42
CA MET A 93 -6.60 -11.05 -8.93
C MET A 93 -7.25 -10.17 -7.85
N PRO A 94 -6.68 -10.10 -6.63
CA PRO A 94 -7.31 -9.42 -5.50
C PRO A 94 -7.11 -7.91 -5.48
N ALA A 95 -6.10 -7.41 -6.18
CA ALA A 95 -5.56 -6.10 -5.88
C ALA A 95 -5.37 -5.96 -4.34
N SER A 96 -5.58 -4.79 -3.77
CA SER A 96 -5.38 -4.56 -2.32
C SER A 96 -6.30 -5.36 -1.38
N ASN A 97 -7.17 -6.23 -1.88
CA ASN A 97 -7.85 -7.21 -1.02
C ASN A 97 -6.89 -8.28 -0.47
N MET A 98 -5.70 -8.46 -1.06
CA MET A 98 -4.62 -9.28 -0.47
C MET A 98 -4.25 -8.81 0.94
N LYS A 99 -4.29 -7.49 1.20
CA LYS A 99 -4.00 -6.91 2.52
C LYS A 99 -4.84 -7.48 3.66
N ASN A 100 -6.05 -7.97 3.36
CA ASN A 100 -6.91 -8.61 4.36
C ASN A 100 -6.19 -9.77 5.05
N PHE A 101 -5.51 -10.61 4.26
CA PHE A 101 -4.82 -11.79 4.76
C PHE A 101 -3.55 -11.42 5.53
N THR A 102 -2.75 -10.51 4.98
CA THR A 102 -1.49 -10.08 5.61
C THR A 102 -1.75 -9.36 6.94
N VAL A 103 -2.71 -8.43 6.98
CA VAL A 103 -3.00 -7.65 8.20
C VAL A 103 -3.69 -8.50 9.26
N ALA A 104 -4.62 -9.40 8.88
CA ALA A 104 -5.23 -10.32 9.82
C ALA A 104 -4.18 -11.25 10.45
N ALA A 105 -3.29 -11.84 9.62
CA ALA A 105 -2.18 -12.66 10.11
C ALA A 105 -1.25 -11.88 11.05
N ALA A 106 -0.97 -10.60 10.75
CA ALA A 106 -0.15 -9.76 11.61
C ALA A 106 -0.81 -9.49 12.97
N LEU A 107 -2.11 -9.16 13.00
CA LEU A 107 -2.85 -8.97 14.24
C LEU A 107 -2.92 -10.26 15.09
N GLU A 108 -3.08 -11.42 14.44
CA GLU A 108 -3.17 -12.73 15.12
C GLU A 108 -1.82 -13.25 15.63
N THR A 109 -0.73 -12.93 14.95
CA THR A 109 0.60 -13.46 15.26
C THR A 109 1.41 -12.52 16.14
N LEU A 110 1.42 -11.22 15.81
CA LEU A 110 2.20 -10.20 16.51
C LEU A 110 1.43 -9.55 17.66
N THR A 111 0.12 -9.62 17.67
CA THR A 111 -0.85 -8.97 18.55
C THR A 111 -1.06 -7.47 18.29
N PRO A 112 -2.24 -6.90 18.60
CA PRO A 112 -2.52 -5.47 18.37
C PRO A 112 -1.61 -4.50 19.13
N ASP A 113 -1.01 -4.94 20.23
CA ASP A 113 -0.14 -4.11 21.08
C ASP A 113 1.34 -4.17 20.67
N PHE A 114 1.68 -5.01 19.69
CA PHE A 114 3.05 -5.09 19.17
C PHE A 114 3.56 -3.71 18.74
N ARG A 115 4.84 -3.43 19.05
CA ARG A 115 5.52 -2.19 18.66
C ARG A 115 6.82 -2.51 17.93
N PHE A 116 7.05 -1.83 16.84
CA PHE A 116 8.35 -1.83 16.18
C PHE A 116 9.35 -1.06 17.02
N VAL A 117 10.63 -1.47 16.92
CA VAL A 117 11.73 -0.82 17.63
C VAL A 117 12.77 -0.34 16.63
N THR A 118 13.10 0.94 16.68
CA THR A 118 14.27 1.52 16.02
C THR A 118 15.35 1.77 17.07
N SER A 119 16.50 1.13 16.88
CA SER A 119 17.62 1.21 17.84
C SER A 119 18.72 2.13 17.31
N ILE A 120 19.36 2.85 18.23
CA ILE A 120 20.48 3.75 17.96
C ILE A 120 21.73 3.13 18.60
N TYR A 121 22.72 2.79 17.76
CA TYR A 121 23.97 2.20 18.19
C TYR A 121 25.13 3.16 18.00
N ALA A 122 26.09 3.11 18.90
CA ALA A 122 27.39 3.77 18.82
C ALA A 122 28.47 2.83 19.37
N PRO A 123 29.78 3.10 19.15
CA PRO A 123 30.84 2.30 19.76
C PRO A 123 30.74 2.28 21.31
N ALA A 124 30.36 3.40 21.92
CA ALA A 124 30.10 3.56 23.34
C ALA A 124 29.10 4.68 23.62
N MET A 125 28.68 4.85 24.88
CA MET A 125 27.94 6.03 25.32
C MET A 125 28.76 7.30 25.06
N PRO A 126 28.11 8.49 24.89
CA PRO A 126 28.84 9.75 24.79
C PRO A 126 29.78 9.92 26.00
N ASP A 127 30.97 10.47 25.77
CA ASP A 127 31.90 10.80 26.82
C ASP A 127 31.43 12.00 27.67
N SER A 128 32.23 12.42 28.66
CA SER A 128 31.91 13.56 29.54
C SER A 128 31.80 14.89 28.78
N ALA A 129 32.39 15.02 27.60
CA ALA A 129 32.27 16.18 26.73
C ALA A 129 31.04 16.12 25.80
N GLY A 130 30.36 14.98 25.76
CA GLY A 130 29.24 14.70 24.87
C GLY A 130 29.68 14.21 23.48
N THR A 131 30.88 13.62 23.37
CA THR A 131 31.41 13.13 22.09
C THR A 131 31.14 11.63 21.91
N ILE A 132 30.67 11.25 20.71
CA ILE A 132 30.65 9.88 20.21
C ILE A 132 31.85 9.72 19.27
N THR A 133 32.82 8.89 19.70
CA THR A 133 34.00 8.57 18.89
C THR A 133 33.69 7.43 17.95
N GLY A 134 33.36 7.75 16.72
CA GLY A 134 33.00 6.82 15.64
C GLY A 134 31.60 7.02 15.09
N ASP A 135 31.07 6.01 14.41
CA ASP A 135 29.80 6.08 13.69
C ASP A 135 28.58 6.03 14.62
N LEU A 136 27.54 6.76 14.24
CA LEU A 136 26.21 6.64 14.82
C LEU A 136 25.31 5.86 13.87
N ARG A 137 24.85 4.69 14.29
CA ARG A 137 24.06 3.78 13.45
C ARG A 137 22.60 3.76 13.91
N ILE A 138 21.71 3.93 12.96
CA ILE A 138 20.26 3.82 13.18
C ILE A 138 19.81 2.49 12.56
N PHE A 139 19.46 1.53 13.41
CA PHE A 139 19.03 0.19 13.01
C PHE A 139 17.52 0.08 13.06
N GLY A 140 16.88 0.03 11.89
CA GLY A 140 15.44 -0.10 11.76
C GLY A 140 14.97 -1.54 11.81
N ARG A 141 13.74 -1.75 12.33
CA ARG A 141 13.03 -3.04 12.27
C ARG A 141 11.63 -2.90 11.66
N GLY A 142 11.39 -1.86 10.85
CA GLY A 142 10.14 -1.68 10.12
C GLY A 142 9.15 -0.69 10.77
N ASP A 143 9.62 0.27 11.56
CA ASP A 143 8.75 1.29 12.15
C ASP A 143 8.23 2.28 11.10
N VAL A 144 7.06 1.99 10.53
CA VAL A 144 6.36 2.87 9.57
C VAL A 144 5.79 4.13 10.24
N SER A 145 5.72 4.16 11.57
CA SER A 145 5.21 5.34 12.29
C SER A 145 6.21 6.51 12.32
N LEU A 146 7.43 6.30 11.81
CA LEU A 146 8.39 7.37 11.54
C LEU A 146 7.99 8.18 10.29
N SER A 147 6.81 8.76 10.36
CA SER A 147 6.27 9.66 9.33
C SER A 147 5.43 10.78 9.96
N ALA A 148 5.38 11.94 9.30
CA ALA A 148 4.60 13.09 9.75
C ALA A 148 3.11 12.75 9.94
N GLY A 149 2.56 11.91 9.05
CA GLY A 149 1.17 11.48 9.10
C GLY A 149 0.77 10.69 10.35
N PHE A 150 1.68 9.94 10.96
CA PHE A 150 1.46 9.27 12.25
C PHE A 150 1.57 10.22 13.42
N LEU A 151 2.44 11.23 13.31
CA LEU A 151 2.63 12.23 14.38
C LEU A 151 1.58 13.34 14.34
N GLY A 152 0.62 13.30 13.42
CA GLY A 152 -0.38 14.35 13.26
C GLY A 152 0.22 15.71 12.88
N SER A 153 1.42 15.71 12.31
CA SER A 153 2.18 16.90 11.93
C SER A 153 2.09 17.19 10.44
N SER A 154 2.05 18.46 10.09
CA SER A 154 2.28 18.92 8.71
C SER A 154 3.76 19.14 8.39
N ASP A 155 4.64 19.10 9.40
CA ASP A 155 6.08 19.20 9.22
C ASP A 155 6.65 17.86 8.71
N PRO A 156 7.22 17.81 7.50
CA PRO A 156 7.77 16.59 6.93
C PRO A 156 9.03 16.08 7.66
N TYR A 157 9.62 16.90 8.54
CA TYR A 157 10.78 16.53 9.35
C TYR A 157 10.44 15.99 10.74
N ALA A 158 9.18 16.08 11.18
CA ALA A 158 8.77 15.74 12.54
C ALA A 158 9.23 14.34 13.00
N ALA A 159 9.21 13.35 12.11
CA ALA A 159 9.66 11.99 12.43
C ALA A 159 11.18 11.91 12.68
N ILE A 160 11.96 12.60 11.85
CA ILE A 160 13.42 12.66 11.98
C ILE A 160 13.80 13.51 13.23
N ASP A 161 13.04 14.57 13.49
CA ASP A 161 13.23 15.40 14.67
C ASP A 161 13.04 14.61 15.97
N LYS A 162 12.05 13.73 16.03
CA LYS A 162 11.88 12.80 17.16
C LYS A 162 13.13 11.96 17.44
N VAL A 163 13.82 11.51 16.38
CA VAL A 163 15.06 10.74 16.50
C VAL A 163 16.23 11.65 16.92
N ALA A 164 16.36 12.82 16.29
CA ALA A 164 17.39 13.80 16.64
C ALA A 164 17.28 14.30 18.08
N ASP A 165 16.05 14.55 18.56
CA ASP A 165 15.78 14.96 19.94
C ASP A 165 16.15 13.85 20.93
N LYS A 166 15.90 12.59 20.58
CA LYS A 166 16.31 11.44 21.42
C LYS A 166 17.83 11.36 21.56
N ILE A 167 18.58 11.63 20.47
CA ILE A 167 20.06 11.68 20.49
C ILE A 167 20.55 12.89 21.32
N ALA A 168 19.97 14.05 21.10
CA ALA A 168 20.32 15.27 21.85
C ALA A 168 20.10 15.10 23.37
N ALA A 169 19.01 14.41 23.75
CA ALA A 169 18.68 14.15 25.16
C ALA A 169 19.71 13.26 25.88
N LEU A 170 20.57 12.52 25.13
CA LEU A 170 21.70 11.79 25.70
C LEU A 170 22.93 12.69 26.02
N GLY A 171 22.82 14.00 25.77
CA GLY A 171 23.92 14.93 25.95
C GLY A 171 24.94 14.93 24.80
N VAL A 172 24.61 14.33 23.65
CA VAL A 172 25.51 14.31 22.47
C VAL A 172 25.69 15.73 21.96
N LYS A 173 26.96 16.15 21.78
CA LYS A 173 27.37 17.44 21.19
C LYS A 173 28.20 17.27 19.93
N ARG A 174 28.87 16.12 19.79
CA ARG A 174 29.77 15.83 18.67
C ARG A 174 29.71 14.36 18.29
N ILE A 175 29.72 14.07 17.01
CA ILE A 175 29.83 12.74 16.40
C ILE A 175 30.99 12.76 15.41
N GLU A 176 32.02 11.93 15.65
CA GLU A 176 33.25 11.95 14.84
C GLU A 176 33.14 11.12 13.57
N GLY A 177 32.27 10.11 13.56
CA GLY A 177 32.03 9.25 12.41
C GLY A 177 30.80 9.63 11.59
N ASP A 178 30.35 8.68 10.77
CA ASP A 178 29.20 8.80 9.86
C ASP A 178 27.88 8.55 10.59
N ILE A 179 26.82 9.12 10.04
CA ILE A 179 25.45 8.69 10.34
C ILE A 179 25.09 7.53 9.40
N ILE A 180 24.83 6.35 9.98
CA ILE A 180 24.55 5.13 9.20
C ILE A 180 23.07 4.80 9.27
N GLY A 181 22.39 4.76 8.13
CA GLY A 181 21.06 4.18 7.97
C GLY A 181 21.18 2.67 7.70
N ASP A 182 20.86 1.85 8.70
CA ASP A 182 21.02 0.41 8.64
C ASP A 182 19.70 -0.30 8.32
N ASP A 183 19.61 -0.86 7.11
CA ASP A 183 18.46 -1.57 6.54
C ASP A 183 18.64 -3.10 6.53
N SER A 184 19.43 -3.64 7.45
CA SER A 184 19.83 -5.04 7.44
C SER A 184 18.83 -6.00 8.08
N TYR A 185 17.80 -5.51 8.78
CA TYR A 185 16.86 -6.38 9.51
C TYR A 185 16.08 -7.32 8.62
N PHE A 186 15.58 -6.85 7.45
CA PHE A 186 14.88 -7.70 6.49
C PHE A 186 15.85 -8.31 5.50
N ARG A 187 15.83 -9.64 5.35
CA ARG A 187 16.62 -10.38 4.34
C ARG A 187 15.90 -10.39 3.00
N GLY A 188 16.66 -10.34 1.91
CA GLY A 188 16.17 -10.35 0.54
C GLY A 188 16.07 -8.98 -0.11
N TYR A 189 15.45 -8.93 -1.28
CA TYR A 189 15.37 -7.72 -2.10
C TYR A 189 14.40 -6.69 -1.52
N ARG A 190 14.65 -5.42 -1.83
CA ARG A 190 13.84 -4.28 -1.40
C ARG A 190 12.50 -4.19 -2.12
N LEU A 191 12.40 -4.79 -3.30
CA LEU A 191 11.19 -4.82 -4.13
C LEU A 191 10.73 -6.25 -4.31
N PRO A 192 9.43 -6.55 -4.28
CA PRO A 192 8.90 -7.83 -4.75
C PRO A 192 9.18 -8.03 -6.25
N ASP A 193 9.61 -9.23 -6.63
CA ASP A 193 10.05 -9.54 -8.01
C ASP A 193 8.91 -9.43 -9.05
N THR A 194 7.67 -9.46 -8.61
CA THR A 194 6.48 -9.49 -9.47
C THR A 194 5.77 -8.13 -9.57
N TRP A 195 6.38 -7.06 -9.08
CA TRP A 195 5.87 -5.71 -9.29
C TRP A 195 6.21 -5.22 -10.69
N GLU A 196 5.28 -4.51 -11.32
CA GLU A 196 5.50 -3.93 -12.65
C GLU A 196 6.49 -2.75 -12.55
N TRP A 197 7.41 -2.66 -13.50
CA TRP A 197 8.52 -1.69 -13.45
C TRP A 197 8.07 -0.24 -13.43
N ASP A 198 6.93 0.08 -14.05
CA ASP A 198 6.35 1.43 -14.11
C ASP A 198 5.63 1.84 -12.82
N ASP A 199 5.32 0.90 -11.93
CA ASP A 199 4.85 1.17 -10.57
C ASP A 199 5.95 1.71 -9.65
N LEU A 200 7.22 1.32 -9.90
CA LEU A 200 8.33 1.50 -8.95
C LEU A 200 8.75 2.96 -8.72
N GLN A 201 8.34 3.88 -9.58
CA GLN A 201 8.60 5.31 -9.37
C GLN A 201 7.55 6.01 -8.51
N TRP A 202 6.37 5.39 -8.32
CA TRP A 202 5.27 6.01 -7.59
C TRP A 202 5.30 5.61 -6.10
N TYR A 203 4.72 6.44 -5.24
CA TYR A 203 4.70 6.20 -3.79
C TYR A 203 4.11 4.84 -3.40
N TYR A 204 3.20 4.29 -4.19
CA TYR A 204 2.58 2.99 -3.92
C TYR A 204 3.47 1.80 -4.34
N GLY A 205 4.51 2.02 -5.15
CA GLY A 205 5.56 1.07 -5.52
C GLY A 205 6.89 1.35 -4.80
N ALA A 206 6.87 2.07 -3.67
CA ALA A 206 8.07 2.43 -2.93
C ALA A 206 8.82 1.20 -2.40
N GLU A 207 10.16 1.29 -2.39
CA GLU A 207 11.05 0.27 -1.83
C GLU A 207 10.70 -0.06 -0.37
N ILE A 208 10.82 -1.33 -0.02
CA ILE A 208 10.57 -1.84 1.32
C ILE A 208 11.87 -1.79 2.10
N SER A 209 11.87 -1.00 3.16
CA SER A 209 13.02 -0.81 4.04
C SER A 209 12.66 -1.15 5.48
N SER A 210 13.60 -1.71 6.21
CA SER A 210 13.45 -1.87 7.66
C SER A 210 13.64 -0.55 8.42
N LEU A 211 14.21 0.47 7.76
CA LEU A 211 14.31 1.84 8.27
C LEU A 211 13.56 2.80 7.33
N PRO A 212 12.21 2.77 7.33
CA PRO A 212 11.42 3.64 6.48
C PRO A 212 11.36 5.07 7.04
N VAL A 213 11.13 6.04 6.15
CA VAL A 213 10.86 7.44 6.52
C VAL A 213 9.88 8.08 5.53
N ASN A 214 8.85 8.78 6.02
CA ASN A 214 7.87 9.50 5.20
C ASN A 214 7.34 8.68 4.01
N ASP A 215 6.96 7.41 4.28
CA ASP A 215 6.43 6.44 3.30
C ASP A 215 7.44 6.09 2.17
N ASN A 216 8.74 6.32 2.39
CA ASN A 216 9.81 6.15 1.41
C ASN A 216 9.57 6.93 0.10
N ALA A 217 8.96 8.11 0.23
CA ALA A 217 8.58 8.96 -0.89
C ALA A 217 8.75 10.45 -0.54
N VAL A 218 8.82 11.28 -1.58
CA VAL A 218 8.83 12.74 -1.47
C VAL A 218 7.67 13.35 -2.25
N ASP A 219 7.17 14.49 -1.79
CA ASP A 219 6.22 15.28 -2.55
C ASP A 219 7.00 16.11 -3.59
N VAL A 220 6.51 16.09 -4.83
CA VAL A 220 7.02 16.86 -5.95
C VAL A 220 5.94 17.86 -6.36
N ILE A 221 6.24 19.15 -6.25
CA ILE A 221 5.34 20.24 -6.60
C ILE A 221 5.95 21.02 -7.75
N VAL A 222 5.25 21.08 -8.89
CA VAL A 222 5.64 21.83 -10.09
C VAL A 222 4.70 23.01 -10.25
N ARG A 223 5.27 24.22 -10.31
CA ARG A 223 4.50 25.48 -10.46
C ARG A 223 4.88 26.19 -11.75
N PRO A 224 3.90 26.79 -12.46
CA PRO A 224 4.21 27.66 -13.56
C PRO A 224 4.90 28.95 -13.08
N GLY A 225 5.75 29.53 -13.90
CA GLY A 225 6.26 30.88 -13.82
C GLY A 225 5.68 31.74 -14.94
N PRO A 226 6.39 32.79 -15.41
CA PRO A 226 6.03 33.52 -16.63
C PRO A 226 6.17 32.62 -17.86
N THR A 227 5.31 32.86 -18.87
CA THR A 227 5.35 32.13 -20.16
C THR A 227 6.75 32.13 -20.78
N GLY A 228 7.20 30.96 -21.25
CA GLY A 228 8.50 30.70 -21.84
C GLY A 228 9.62 30.37 -20.85
N TYR A 229 9.42 30.61 -19.55
CA TYR A 229 10.41 30.28 -18.52
C TYR A 229 10.25 28.85 -18.02
N GLN A 230 11.28 28.35 -17.35
CA GLN A 230 11.28 27.06 -16.71
C GLN A 230 10.27 27.04 -15.53
N CYS A 231 9.55 25.92 -15.35
CA CYS A 231 8.71 25.73 -14.17
C CYS A 231 9.56 25.69 -12.90
N SER A 232 9.03 26.18 -11.79
CA SER A 232 9.66 25.94 -10.49
C SER A 232 9.30 24.55 -9.96
N VAL A 233 10.27 23.88 -9.34
CA VAL A 233 10.08 22.55 -8.73
C VAL A 233 10.45 22.63 -7.26
N LYS A 234 9.55 22.12 -6.39
CA LYS A 234 9.78 21.99 -4.95
C LYS A 234 9.67 20.52 -4.54
N ILE A 235 10.66 20.02 -3.81
CA ILE A 235 10.69 18.68 -3.23
C ILE A 235 10.49 18.81 -1.72
N ILE A 236 9.59 17.98 -1.13
CA ILE A 236 9.27 18.01 0.30
C ILE A 236 9.28 16.56 0.86
N PRO A 237 10.08 16.27 1.92
CA PRO A 237 11.12 17.13 2.49
C PRO A 237 12.21 17.43 1.45
N PHE A 238 12.97 18.52 1.63
CA PHE A 238 14.20 18.69 0.86
C PHE A 238 15.07 17.46 1.05
N ASN A 239 15.52 16.90 -0.07
CA ASN A 239 16.18 15.61 -0.05
C ASN A 239 17.55 15.72 -0.73
N PRO A 240 18.66 15.58 0.02
CA PRO A 240 20.00 15.74 -0.53
C PRO A 240 20.43 14.60 -1.48
N ILE A 241 19.72 13.45 -1.44
CA ILE A 241 20.04 12.31 -2.31
C ILE A 241 19.24 12.31 -3.63
N LEU A 242 18.21 13.18 -3.77
CA LEU A 242 17.41 13.29 -5.00
C LEU A 242 17.89 14.44 -5.87
N ARG A 243 18.31 14.14 -7.08
CA ARG A 243 18.66 15.11 -8.11
C ARG A 243 17.50 15.32 -9.07
N VAL A 244 17.18 16.58 -9.40
CA VAL A 244 16.08 16.92 -10.30
C VAL A 244 16.64 17.47 -11.61
N ALA A 245 16.36 16.79 -12.71
CA ALA A 245 16.60 17.27 -14.06
C ALA A 245 15.30 17.93 -14.58
N ASN A 246 15.19 19.25 -14.42
CA ASN A 246 13.97 19.97 -14.75
C ASN A 246 14.01 20.54 -16.17
N ASN A 247 13.21 19.99 -17.06
CA ASN A 247 13.00 20.45 -18.43
C ASN A 247 11.57 20.97 -18.67
N CYS A 248 10.77 21.14 -17.60
CA CYS A 248 9.41 21.69 -17.70
C CYS A 248 9.45 23.16 -18.07
N ARG A 249 8.55 23.58 -18.99
CA ARG A 249 8.39 24.98 -19.41
C ARG A 249 6.99 25.48 -19.09
N THR A 250 6.91 26.77 -18.73
CA THR A 250 5.64 27.45 -18.60
C THR A 250 5.12 27.81 -19.99
N ALA A 251 3.94 27.33 -20.33
CA ALA A 251 3.27 27.60 -21.60
C ALA A 251 2.32 28.81 -21.47
N PRO A 252 1.87 29.43 -22.58
CA PRO A 252 0.84 30.47 -22.55
C PRO A 252 -0.42 30.01 -21.82
N ALA A 253 -1.14 30.95 -21.18
CA ALA A 253 -2.40 30.70 -20.49
C ALA A 253 -3.40 29.95 -21.39
N GLY A 254 -4.11 28.97 -20.82
CA GLY A 254 -5.07 28.12 -21.54
C GLY A 254 -4.45 26.94 -22.29
N THR A 255 -3.13 26.81 -22.35
CA THR A 255 -2.48 25.62 -22.93
C THR A 255 -2.75 24.38 -22.08
N ARG A 256 -3.11 23.25 -22.72
CA ARG A 256 -3.31 21.97 -22.02
C ARG A 256 -2.01 21.52 -21.35
N ARG A 257 -2.09 21.22 -20.06
CA ARG A 257 -0.96 20.69 -19.28
C ARG A 257 -0.49 19.34 -19.80
N SER A 258 0.82 19.15 -19.88
CA SER A 258 1.47 17.91 -20.34
C SER A 258 2.72 17.55 -19.52
N ILE A 259 2.64 17.68 -18.18
CA ILE A 259 3.76 17.32 -17.29
C ILE A 259 4.03 15.83 -17.36
N SER A 260 5.30 15.46 -17.59
CA SER A 260 5.84 14.11 -17.47
C SER A 260 6.85 14.06 -16.33
N LEU A 261 6.86 12.95 -15.62
CA LEU A 261 7.76 12.66 -14.50
C LEU A 261 8.33 11.26 -14.70
N GLN A 262 9.65 11.14 -14.62
CA GLN A 262 10.31 9.84 -14.66
C GLN A 262 11.48 9.82 -13.69
N ARG A 263 11.40 8.96 -12.67
CA ARG A 263 12.54 8.64 -11.83
C ARG A 263 13.29 7.46 -12.46
N ARG A 264 14.60 7.54 -12.52
CA ARG A 264 15.41 6.38 -12.95
C ARG A 264 15.25 5.23 -11.95
N LEU A 265 15.20 4.01 -12.45
CA LEU A 265 14.88 2.84 -11.61
C LEU A 265 15.98 2.54 -10.58
N ASP A 266 17.23 2.78 -10.95
CA ASP A 266 18.45 2.44 -10.19
C ASP A 266 19.04 3.62 -9.41
N ASP A 267 18.52 4.84 -9.59
CA ASP A 267 19.07 6.05 -8.98
C ASP A 267 17.97 7.06 -8.60
N ASN A 268 18.34 7.99 -7.72
CA ASN A 268 17.49 9.10 -7.31
C ASN A 268 17.68 10.32 -8.25
N ILE A 269 17.47 10.10 -9.56
CA ILE A 269 17.39 11.16 -10.56
C ILE A 269 15.95 11.23 -11.06
N LEU A 270 15.30 12.37 -10.80
CA LEU A 270 13.94 12.66 -11.27
C LEU A 270 14.00 13.60 -12.47
N GLU A 271 13.58 13.11 -13.62
CA GLU A 271 13.43 13.89 -14.84
C GLU A 271 12.01 14.44 -14.93
N ILE A 272 11.88 15.76 -15.10
CA ILE A 272 10.59 16.45 -15.21
C ILE A 272 10.55 17.15 -16.56
N GLY A 273 9.57 16.80 -17.39
CA GLY A 273 9.40 17.37 -18.73
C GLY A 273 7.99 17.92 -18.97
N GLY A 274 7.76 18.40 -20.19
CA GLY A 274 6.47 18.90 -20.65
C GLY A 274 6.20 20.35 -20.26
N ASN A 275 4.90 20.68 -20.07
CA ASN A 275 4.50 22.06 -19.79
C ASN A 275 3.32 22.17 -18.80
N ILE A 276 3.21 23.36 -18.19
CA ILE A 276 2.08 23.82 -17.39
C ILE A 276 1.76 25.26 -17.79
N ALA A 277 0.49 25.62 -17.97
CA ALA A 277 0.11 26.94 -18.43
C ALA A 277 0.33 28.00 -17.34
N GLU A 278 0.70 29.21 -17.77
CA GLU A 278 0.75 30.38 -16.89
C GLU A 278 -0.62 30.61 -16.23
N GLY A 279 -0.63 30.81 -14.91
CA GLY A 279 -1.85 30.97 -14.13
C GLY A 279 -2.56 29.67 -13.74
N ASP A 280 -2.13 28.49 -14.25
CA ASP A 280 -2.65 27.21 -13.81
C ASP A 280 -2.29 26.91 -12.35
N LYS A 281 -3.15 26.09 -11.71
CA LYS A 281 -2.82 25.52 -10.40
C LYS A 281 -1.61 24.61 -10.50
N GLU A 282 -0.79 24.58 -9.43
CA GLU A 282 0.35 23.68 -9.31
C GLU A 282 -0.05 22.22 -9.60
N PHE A 283 0.92 21.49 -10.13
CA PHE A 283 0.87 20.03 -10.21
C PHE A 283 1.59 19.45 -9.01
N ALA A 284 0.95 18.57 -8.27
CA ALA A 284 1.55 17.91 -7.10
C ALA A 284 1.38 16.40 -7.20
N THR A 285 2.44 15.66 -6.88
CA THR A 285 2.45 14.19 -6.83
C THR A 285 3.47 13.70 -5.82
N ARG A 286 3.49 12.37 -5.56
CA ARG A 286 4.46 11.72 -4.68
C ARG A 286 5.29 10.71 -5.46
N ILE A 287 6.60 10.79 -5.34
CA ILE A 287 7.58 9.94 -6.03
C ILE A 287 8.34 9.12 -5.00
N ALA A 288 8.42 7.81 -5.23
CA ALA A 288 9.22 6.89 -4.42
C ALA A 288 10.72 7.21 -4.54
N ILE A 289 11.47 6.91 -3.48
CA ILE A 289 12.92 7.08 -3.42
C ILE A 289 13.59 5.71 -3.34
N THR A 290 14.68 5.53 -4.08
CA THR A 290 15.55 4.36 -3.86
C THR A 290 16.49 4.62 -2.68
N ARG A 291 16.83 3.57 -1.94
CA ARG A 291 17.65 3.60 -0.71
C ARG A 291 17.07 4.51 0.39
N PRO A 292 15.83 4.25 0.87
CA PRO A 292 15.19 5.11 1.87
C PRO A 292 15.96 5.25 3.18
N ALA A 293 16.73 4.22 3.60
CA ALA A 293 17.58 4.32 4.78
C ALA A 293 18.76 5.31 4.58
N GLU A 294 19.24 5.52 3.34
CA GLU A 294 20.19 6.59 3.03
C GLU A 294 19.55 7.98 3.18
N MET A 295 18.32 8.13 2.69
CA MET A 295 17.55 9.35 2.92
C MET A 295 17.36 9.64 4.40
N PHE A 296 17.02 8.60 5.18
CA PHE A 296 16.88 8.73 6.63
C PHE A 296 18.15 9.27 7.27
N ALA A 297 19.31 8.67 6.96
CA ALA A 297 20.61 9.08 7.49
C ALA A 297 20.97 10.51 7.09
N ALA A 298 20.75 10.87 5.84
CA ALA A 298 21.01 12.21 5.31
C ALA A 298 20.16 13.28 6.01
N LEU A 299 18.87 13.03 6.16
CA LEU A 299 17.95 13.93 6.87
C LEU A 299 18.33 14.05 8.36
N LEU A 300 18.61 12.92 9.01
CA LEU A 300 19.00 12.92 10.41
C LEU A 300 20.29 13.72 10.65
N ARG A 301 21.31 13.53 9.80
CA ARG A 301 22.54 14.31 9.87
C ARG A 301 22.26 15.80 9.83
N GLN A 302 21.42 16.26 8.91
CA GLN A 302 21.06 17.67 8.80
C GLN A 302 20.33 18.16 10.08
N ARG A 303 19.37 17.38 10.60
CA ARG A 303 18.60 17.76 11.79
C ARG A 303 19.43 17.77 13.07
N LEU A 304 20.50 16.97 13.14
CA LEU A 304 21.49 17.04 14.22
C LEU A 304 22.33 18.33 14.14
N ILE A 305 22.81 18.68 12.94
CA ILE A 305 23.56 19.93 12.71
C ILE A 305 22.69 21.15 13.05
N ASP A 306 21.42 21.16 12.66
CA ASP A 306 20.47 22.24 13.01
C ASP A 306 20.33 22.42 14.54
N ARG A 307 20.50 21.33 15.32
CA ARG A 307 20.53 21.31 16.79
C ARG A 307 21.89 21.66 17.40
N LYS A 308 22.84 22.09 16.57
CA LYS A 308 24.21 22.41 16.99
C LYS A 308 25.00 21.20 17.49
N ILE A 309 24.62 19.99 17.09
CA ILE A 309 25.43 18.80 17.24
C ILE A 309 26.39 18.74 16.06
N GLU A 310 27.67 18.77 16.34
CA GLU A 310 28.70 18.69 15.30
C GLU A 310 28.78 17.27 14.76
N VAL A 311 28.63 17.06 13.45
CA VAL A 311 28.80 15.77 12.77
C VAL A 311 29.92 15.89 11.76
N ILE A 312 31.10 15.32 12.11
CA ILE A 312 32.33 15.41 11.30
C ILE A 312 32.23 14.55 10.06
N GLY A 313 31.70 13.32 10.21
CA GLY A 313 31.50 12.41 9.11
C GLY A 313 30.34 12.79 8.18
N GLY A 314 30.14 11.94 7.17
CA GLY A 314 29.04 12.04 6.24
C GLY A 314 27.79 11.29 6.69
N TYR A 315 27.10 10.74 5.69
CA TYR A 315 26.02 9.77 5.90
C TYR A 315 26.20 8.65 4.88
N ARG A 316 25.76 7.44 5.25
CA ARG A 316 25.79 6.28 4.37
C ARG A 316 24.69 5.29 4.68
N TYR A 317 24.42 4.46 3.71
CA TYR A 317 23.49 3.34 3.76
C TYR A 317 24.26 2.04 4.00
N GLU A 318 23.70 1.15 4.80
CA GLU A 318 24.22 -0.20 5.00
C GLU A 318 23.10 -1.24 4.96
N LYS A 319 23.37 -2.36 4.28
CA LYS A 319 22.50 -3.51 4.24
C LYS A 319 23.34 -4.79 4.23
N ARG A 320 23.43 -5.45 5.38
CA ARG A 320 23.98 -6.80 5.50
C ARG A 320 22.92 -7.82 5.10
N GLN A 321 23.31 -8.88 4.42
CA GLN A 321 22.39 -9.92 3.95
C GLN A 321 22.26 -11.09 4.94
N ASP A 322 23.19 -11.21 5.89
CA ASP A 322 23.26 -12.30 6.88
C ASP A 322 22.29 -12.12 8.07
N GLY A 323 21.62 -10.97 8.16
CA GLY A 323 20.74 -10.64 9.27
C GLY A 323 21.43 -10.45 10.61
N SER A 324 22.77 -10.25 10.60
CA SER A 324 23.54 -9.99 11.82
C SER A 324 23.09 -8.69 12.50
N LEU A 325 23.06 -8.70 13.81
CA LEU A 325 22.80 -7.48 14.59
C LEU A 325 24.00 -6.53 14.50
N PRO A 326 23.77 -5.21 14.64
CA PRO A 326 24.84 -4.24 14.71
C PRO A 326 25.79 -4.53 15.89
N THR A 327 27.07 -4.26 15.68
CA THR A 327 28.07 -4.24 16.75
C THR A 327 28.03 -2.88 17.47
N GLY A 328 28.52 -2.85 18.73
CA GLY A 328 28.55 -1.64 19.57
C GLY A 328 27.48 -1.64 20.64
N THR A 329 27.33 -0.48 21.28
CA THR A 329 26.39 -0.27 22.38
C THR A 329 25.09 0.32 21.84
N GLU A 330 23.93 -0.24 22.20
CA GLU A 330 22.62 0.39 21.99
C GLU A 330 22.47 1.54 22.99
N ILE A 331 22.66 2.76 22.51
CA ILE A 331 22.62 3.97 23.36
C ILE A 331 21.20 4.53 23.54
N ALA A 332 20.29 4.19 22.62
CA ALA A 332 18.87 4.56 22.73
C ALA A 332 18.01 3.66 21.83
N ARG A 333 16.70 3.68 22.14
CA ARG A 333 15.66 3.06 21.30
C ARG A 333 14.41 3.92 21.23
N ILE A 334 13.69 3.75 20.14
CA ILE A 334 12.41 4.43 19.87
C ILE A 334 11.41 3.34 19.52
N GLU A 335 10.26 3.37 20.17
CA GLU A 335 9.14 2.49 19.89
C GLU A 335 8.10 3.17 19.00
N SER A 336 7.49 2.40 18.13
CA SER A 336 6.36 2.82 17.30
C SER A 336 5.08 3.02 18.13
N VAL A 337 4.04 3.53 17.48
CA VAL A 337 2.66 3.33 17.92
C VAL A 337 2.29 1.84 17.87
N PRO A 338 1.22 1.37 18.55
CA PRO A 338 0.82 -0.04 18.52
C PRO A 338 0.39 -0.51 17.12
N LEU A 339 0.54 -1.81 16.86
CA LEU A 339 0.16 -2.42 15.58
C LEU A 339 -1.32 -2.17 15.21
N SER A 340 -2.22 -2.08 16.17
CA SER A 340 -3.63 -1.74 15.93
C SER A 340 -3.79 -0.40 15.19
N GLU A 341 -3.00 0.61 15.54
CA GLU A 341 -2.99 1.91 14.85
C GLU A 341 -2.32 1.81 13.47
N ILE A 342 -1.20 1.08 13.40
CA ILE A 342 -0.52 0.81 12.12
C ILE A 342 -1.45 0.06 11.17
N ALA A 343 -2.19 -0.95 11.64
CA ALA A 343 -3.17 -1.68 10.84
C ALA A 343 -4.25 -0.74 10.25
N ALA A 344 -4.76 0.21 11.03
CA ALA A 344 -5.73 1.19 10.55
C ALA A 344 -5.11 2.12 9.49
N LYS A 345 -3.90 2.62 9.71
CA LYS A 345 -3.15 3.45 8.74
C LYS A 345 -2.69 2.66 7.51
N THR A 346 -2.62 1.33 7.59
CA THR A 346 -2.36 0.43 6.46
C THR A 346 -3.62 0.19 5.62
N MET A 347 -4.72 -0.18 6.27
CA MET A 347 -5.94 -0.66 5.61
C MET A 347 -6.78 0.48 5.04
N LYS A 348 -6.98 1.58 5.79
CA LYS A 348 -7.88 2.67 5.38
C LYS A 348 -7.38 3.42 4.13
N PRO A 349 -6.12 3.90 4.02
CA PRO A 349 -5.61 4.50 2.80
C PRO A 349 -5.08 3.46 1.80
N SER A 350 -5.05 2.16 2.19
CA SER A 350 -4.54 1.06 1.35
C SER A 350 -3.04 1.13 1.06
N GLN A 351 -2.22 1.38 2.10
CA GLN A 351 -0.77 1.59 1.97
C GLN A 351 -0.03 0.27 1.68
N ASN A 352 0.65 0.20 0.52
CA ASN A 352 1.34 -1.02 0.07
C ASN A 352 2.60 -1.29 0.90
N MET A 353 3.50 -0.31 1.00
CA MET A 353 4.78 -0.45 1.69
C MET A 353 4.60 -0.89 3.16
N TYR A 354 3.59 -0.36 3.86
CA TYR A 354 3.30 -0.79 5.23
C TYR A 354 2.89 -2.27 5.30
N THR A 355 2.08 -2.72 4.34
CA THR A 355 1.67 -4.13 4.29
C THR A 355 2.86 -5.05 4.01
N GLU A 356 3.76 -4.64 3.10
CA GLU A 356 4.98 -5.39 2.81
C GLU A 356 5.92 -5.47 4.02
N ILE A 357 6.00 -4.40 4.80
CA ILE A 357 6.75 -4.39 6.07
C ILE A 357 6.11 -5.36 7.07
N LEU A 358 4.78 -5.37 7.20
CA LEU A 358 4.08 -6.33 8.05
C LEU A 358 4.33 -7.77 7.60
N LEU A 359 4.29 -8.05 6.29
CA LEU A 359 4.60 -9.37 5.75
C LEU A 359 6.03 -9.80 6.12
N ARG A 360 7.03 -8.93 5.93
CA ARG A 360 8.42 -9.23 6.28
C ARG A 360 8.63 -9.37 7.79
N THR A 361 7.90 -8.61 8.60
CA THR A 361 7.95 -8.73 10.06
C THR A 361 7.38 -10.07 10.53
N LEU A 362 6.28 -10.54 9.91
CA LEU A 362 5.81 -11.92 10.10
C LEU A 362 6.88 -12.95 9.73
N GLY A 363 7.63 -12.68 8.66
CA GLY A 363 8.75 -13.52 8.23
C GLY A 363 9.88 -13.59 9.25
N GLU A 364 10.24 -12.48 9.88
CA GLU A 364 11.26 -12.49 10.95
C GLU A 364 10.76 -13.17 12.23
N ALA A 365 9.47 -13.03 12.57
CA ALA A 365 8.87 -13.80 13.65
C ALA A 365 8.89 -15.31 13.37
N GLU A 366 8.56 -15.72 12.14
CA GLU A 366 8.65 -17.13 11.69
C GLU A 366 10.09 -17.64 11.71
N ARG A 367 11.07 -16.84 11.26
CA ARG A 367 12.50 -17.15 11.33
C ARG A 367 12.94 -17.43 12.76
N ASN A 368 12.58 -16.56 13.69
CA ASN A 368 12.91 -16.71 15.10
C ASN A 368 12.30 -18.01 15.68
N ALA A 369 11.07 -18.35 15.30
CA ALA A 369 10.43 -19.60 15.68
C ALA A 369 11.15 -20.82 15.10
N ILE A 370 11.62 -20.77 13.85
CA ILE A 370 12.40 -21.82 13.21
C ILE A 370 13.74 -21.99 13.95
N ILE A 371 14.49 -20.91 14.16
CA ILE A 371 15.80 -20.95 14.82
C ILE A 371 15.69 -21.49 16.26
N SER A 372 14.64 -21.11 16.99
CA SER A 372 14.43 -21.59 18.36
C SER A 372 14.18 -23.10 18.46
N THR A 373 13.61 -23.71 17.42
CA THR A 373 13.31 -25.16 17.38
C THR A 373 14.36 -25.96 16.63
N THR A 374 14.95 -25.38 15.58
CA THR A 374 15.92 -26.03 14.68
C THR A 374 16.96 -25.00 14.23
N PRO A 375 17.99 -24.70 15.05
CA PRO A 375 18.94 -23.60 14.80
C PRO A 375 19.65 -23.61 13.45
N GLN A 376 19.85 -24.79 12.85
CA GLN A 376 20.54 -24.95 11.56
C GLN A 376 19.58 -25.28 10.41
N SER A 377 18.31 -24.97 10.54
CA SER A 377 17.32 -25.22 9.48
C SER A 377 17.64 -24.40 8.23
N PRO A 378 17.71 -25.01 7.04
CA PRO A 378 17.84 -24.27 5.77
C PRO A 378 16.69 -23.27 5.53
N ASP A 379 15.54 -23.53 6.13
CA ASP A 379 14.39 -22.62 6.04
C ASP A 379 14.68 -21.26 6.69
N ALA A 380 15.60 -21.19 7.67
CA ALA A 380 16.01 -19.93 8.28
C ALA A 380 16.77 -19.00 7.32
N GLU A 381 17.29 -19.52 6.20
CA GLU A 381 18.00 -18.71 5.19
C GLU A 381 17.07 -18.08 4.13
N LYS A 382 15.81 -18.47 4.09
CA LYS A 382 14.81 -17.87 3.20
C LYS A 382 14.66 -16.36 3.45
N THR A 383 14.21 -15.62 2.45
CA THR A 383 13.95 -14.17 2.58
C THR A 383 12.85 -13.88 3.60
N SER A 384 12.84 -12.68 4.14
CA SER A 384 11.77 -12.23 5.06
C SER A 384 10.39 -12.27 4.41
N ALA A 385 10.30 -12.03 3.09
CA ALA A 385 9.04 -12.12 2.35
C ALA A 385 8.54 -13.56 2.22
N GLU A 386 9.40 -14.52 1.84
CA GLU A 386 9.03 -15.94 1.75
C GLU A 386 8.56 -16.51 3.08
N LEU A 387 9.26 -16.19 4.17
CA LEU A 387 8.84 -16.61 5.51
C LEU A 387 7.56 -15.91 5.96
N GLY A 388 7.34 -14.67 5.54
CA GLY A 388 6.10 -13.94 5.78
C GLY A 388 4.90 -14.60 5.09
N ILE A 389 5.04 -14.99 3.83
CA ILE A 389 4.03 -15.76 3.09
C ILE A 389 3.74 -17.09 3.79
N ARG A 390 4.78 -17.79 4.26
CA ARG A 390 4.64 -19.01 5.05
C ARG A 390 3.86 -18.77 6.35
N ALA A 391 4.13 -17.68 7.06
CA ALA A 391 3.41 -17.32 8.29
C ALA A 391 1.94 -17.02 8.01
N VAL A 392 1.62 -16.30 6.92
CA VAL A 392 0.24 -16.08 6.47
C VAL A 392 -0.44 -17.42 6.16
N SER A 393 0.20 -18.31 5.40
CA SER A 393 -0.34 -19.63 5.07
C SER A 393 -0.64 -20.48 6.33
N LYS A 394 0.26 -20.47 7.32
CA LYS A 394 0.03 -21.15 8.62
C LYS A 394 -1.18 -20.57 9.35
N PHE A 395 -1.34 -19.24 9.34
CA PHE A 395 -2.50 -18.60 9.93
C PHE A 395 -3.80 -19.05 9.24
N LEU A 396 -3.83 -19.09 7.90
CA LEU A 396 -4.98 -19.49 7.11
C LEU A 396 -5.38 -20.97 7.34
N GLY A 397 -4.41 -21.82 7.64
CA GLY A 397 -4.67 -23.21 8.00
C GLY A 397 -5.60 -23.37 9.22
N ARG A 398 -5.68 -22.37 10.10
CA ARG A 398 -6.62 -22.37 11.25
C ARG A 398 -8.08 -22.26 10.83
N MET A 399 -8.36 -21.81 9.60
CA MET A 399 -9.70 -21.55 9.08
C MET A 399 -10.24 -22.70 8.25
N ALA A 400 -9.52 -23.84 8.19
CA ALA A 400 -9.85 -24.97 7.32
C ALA A 400 -10.02 -24.59 5.84
N LEU A 401 -9.34 -23.54 5.38
CA LEU A 401 -9.28 -23.18 3.98
C LEU A 401 -8.41 -24.21 3.22
N PRO A 402 -8.77 -24.56 1.96
CA PRO A 402 -7.86 -25.30 1.11
C PRO A 402 -6.49 -24.61 1.00
N ALA A 403 -5.41 -25.38 0.94
CA ALA A 403 -4.06 -24.83 0.89
C ALA A 403 -3.82 -23.94 -0.35
N ASP A 404 -4.56 -24.19 -1.42
CA ASP A 404 -4.55 -23.45 -2.68
C ASP A 404 -5.62 -22.37 -2.79
N ALA A 405 -6.40 -22.10 -1.73
CA ALA A 405 -7.42 -21.04 -1.76
C ALA A 405 -6.82 -19.65 -2.03
N ILE A 406 -5.52 -19.49 -1.80
CA ILE A 406 -4.76 -18.26 -1.97
C ILE A 406 -3.41 -18.59 -2.58
N VAL A 407 -3.03 -17.86 -3.65
CA VAL A 407 -1.68 -17.83 -4.21
C VAL A 407 -1.11 -16.44 -3.93
N GLN A 408 -0.14 -16.35 -3.02
CA GLN A 408 0.41 -15.09 -2.55
C GLN A 408 1.85 -14.89 -3.02
N TYR A 409 2.13 -13.73 -3.64
CA TYR A 409 3.45 -13.29 -4.09
C TYR A 409 3.94 -12.07 -3.33
N ASP A 410 3.03 -11.22 -2.86
CA ASP A 410 3.34 -10.06 -2.02
C ASP A 410 2.29 -9.88 -0.90
N GLY A 411 2.53 -8.97 0.01
CA GLY A 411 1.59 -8.68 1.10
C GLY A 411 0.47 -7.74 0.70
N SER A 412 0.72 -6.90 -0.26
CA SER A 412 -0.09 -5.71 -0.57
C SER A 412 -1.16 -5.94 -1.65
N GLY A 413 -0.93 -6.91 -2.54
CA GLY A 413 -1.77 -7.13 -3.71
C GLY A 413 -1.45 -6.22 -4.89
N LEU A 414 -0.27 -5.58 -4.91
CA LEU A 414 0.19 -4.85 -6.09
C LEU A 414 0.61 -5.81 -7.19
N SER A 415 1.22 -6.94 -6.82
CA SER A 415 1.54 -8.02 -7.75
C SER A 415 0.29 -8.58 -8.43
N ARG A 416 0.30 -8.64 -9.75
CA ARG A 416 -0.77 -9.28 -10.55
C ARG A 416 -0.73 -10.81 -10.50
N HIS A 417 0.34 -11.39 -9.94
CA HIS A 417 0.47 -12.83 -9.75
C HIS A 417 -0.32 -13.35 -8.56
N ASN A 418 -0.74 -12.47 -7.64
CA ASN A 418 -1.62 -12.86 -6.54
C ASN A 418 -2.98 -13.36 -7.05
N LEU A 419 -3.43 -14.49 -6.52
CA LEU A 419 -4.76 -15.02 -6.79
C LEU A 419 -5.44 -15.38 -5.48
N ILE A 420 -6.72 -15.05 -5.36
CA ILE A 420 -7.57 -15.42 -4.23
C ILE A 420 -8.93 -15.88 -4.72
N THR A 421 -9.73 -16.44 -3.82
CA THR A 421 -11.13 -16.72 -4.06
C THR A 421 -12.02 -15.82 -3.18
N ALA A 422 -13.22 -15.50 -3.64
CA ALA A 422 -14.19 -14.76 -2.82
C ALA A 422 -14.58 -15.57 -1.56
N ASP A 423 -14.59 -16.91 -1.67
CA ASP A 423 -14.78 -17.83 -0.53
C ASP A 423 -13.73 -17.60 0.55
N ALA A 424 -12.45 -17.57 0.18
CA ALA A 424 -11.35 -17.38 1.13
C ALA A 424 -11.46 -16.04 1.88
N VAL A 425 -11.84 -14.97 1.16
CA VAL A 425 -12.05 -13.66 1.79
C VAL A 425 -13.20 -13.70 2.78
N VAL A 426 -14.34 -14.24 2.38
CA VAL A 426 -15.52 -14.31 3.26
C VAL A 426 -15.19 -15.14 4.50
N ARG A 427 -14.54 -16.30 4.35
CA ARG A 427 -14.15 -17.14 5.49
C ARG A 427 -13.17 -16.42 6.44
N LEU A 428 -12.22 -15.63 5.91
CA LEU A 428 -11.35 -14.79 6.72
C LEU A 428 -12.16 -13.78 7.55
N TYR A 429 -13.11 -13.09 6.93
CA TYR A 429 -13.94 -12.09 7.63
C TYR A 429 -14.83 -12.73 8.69
N GLU A 430 -15.39 -13.93 8.42
CA GLU A 430 -16.14 -14.72 9.43
C GLU A 430 -15.24 -15.06 10.61
N TYR A 431 -14.05 -15.62 10.37
CA TYR A 431 -13.06 -15.94 11.40
C TYR A 431 -12.73 -14.72 12.25
N MET A 432 -12.35 -13.60 11.62
CA MET A 432 -11.98 -12.38 12.33
C MET A 432 -13.14 -11.77 13.12
N SER A 433 -14.38 -12.06 12.77
CA SER A 433 -15.56 -11.59 13.51
C SER A 433 -15.95 -12.51 14.68
N ARG A 434 -15.87 -13.83 14.50
CA ARG A 434 -16.45 -14.81 15.42
C ARG A 434 -15.43 -15.51 16.31
N GLU A 435 -14.24 -15.77 15.79
CA GLU A 435 -13.24 -16.63 16.40
C GLU A 435 -12.03 -15.83 16.94
N SER A 436 -11.68 -14.71 16.28
CA SER A 436 -10.56 -13.87 16.67
C SER A 436 -10.85 -13.06 17.94
N ARG A 437 -9.97 -13.15 18.93
CA ARG A 437 -9.97 -12.24 20.09
C ARG A 437 -9.62 -10.79 19.74
N TYR A 438 -9.10 -10.55 18.54
CA TYR A 438 -8.70 -9.24 18.04
C TYR A 438 -9.72 -8.64 17.06
N SER A 439 -10.95 -9.14 17.05
CA SER A 439 -12.06 -8.68 16.19
C SER A 439 -12.22 -7.15 16.21
N LYS A 440 -12.05 -6.52 17.39
CA LYS A 440 -12.16 -5.06 17.51
C LYS A 440 -11.06 -4.34 16.71
N ALA A 441 -9.79 -4.71 16.89
CA ALA A 441 -8.66 -4.11 16.18
C ALA A 441 -8.78 -4.33 14.66
N TRP A 442 -9.23 -5.51 14.25
CA TRP A 442 -9.53 -5.82 12.86
C TRP A 442 -10.60 -4.90 12.28
N ARG A 443 -11.79 -4.83 12.92
CA ARG A 443 -12.91 -4.00 12.43
C ARG A 443 -12.56 -2.51 12.39
N ASP A 444 -11.79 -2.02 13.37
CA ASP A 444 -11.35 -0.62 13.44
C ASP A 444 -10.32 -0.27 12.35
N SER A 445 -9.60 -1.26 11.83
CA SER A 445 -8.66 -1.07 10.72
C SER A 445 -9.35 -0.87 9.37
N LEU A 446 -10.60 -1.32 9.20
CA LEU A 446 -11.33 -1.26 7.94
C LEU A 446 -11.84 0.15 7.61
N THR A 447 -11.89 0.47 6.32
CA THR A 447 -12.44 1.76 5.84
C THR A 447 -13.97 1.75 5.90
N ILE A 448 -14.58 2.91 6.13
CA ILE A 448 -16.02 3.08 6.36
C ILE A 448 -16.64 3.87 5.22
N GLY A 449 -17.73 3.34 4.65
CA GLY A 449 -18.47 3.98 3.57
C GLY A 449 -18.91 5.40 3.91
N GLY A 450 -18.61 6.37 3.03
CA GLY A 450 -18.96 7.78 3.17
C GLY A 450 -18.25 8.54 4.30
N ILE A 451 -17.25 7.90 5.00
CA ILE A 451 -16.62 8.50 6.18
C ILE A 451 -15.12 8.62 6.00
N ASP A 452 -14.41 7.51 5.75
CA ASP A 452 -12.95 7.54 5.78
C ASP A 452 -12.27 6.67 4.71
N GLY A 453 -10.95 6.75 4.66
CA GLY A 453 -10.08 5.95 3.82
C GLY A 453 -10.48 5.96 2.35
N THR A 454 -10.39 4.82 1.70
CA THR A 454 -10.72 4.65 0.28
C THR A 454 -12.22 4.67 -0.03
N LEU A 455 -13.08 4.58 1.00
CA LEU A 455 -14.54 4.67 0.85
C LEU A 455 -15.11 6.04 1.22
N ARG A 456 -14.31 7.03 1.62
CA ARG A 456 -14.78 8.35 2.09
C ARG A 456 -15.71 9.08 1.12
N ASN A 457 -15.51 8.88 -0.18
CA ASN A 457 -16.30 9.53 -1.25
C ASN A 457 -17.29 8.55 -1.92
N ARG A 458 -17.47 7.33 -1.38
CA ARG A 458 -18.40 6.32 -1.88
C ARG A 458 -19.55 6.14 -0.89
N PHE A 459 -20.73 5.83 -1.38
CA PHE A 459 -21.96 5.59 -0.60
C PHE A 459 -22.53 6.80 0.15
N ILE A 460 -22.04 8.03 -0.08
CA ILE A 460 -22.58 9.24 0.56
C ILE A 460 -24.08 9.37 0.25
N GLY A 461 -24.88 9.58 1.29
CA GLY A 461 -26.34 9.73 1.17
C GLY A 461 -27.12 8.44 0.91
N THR A 462 -26.49 7.26 1.09
CA THR A 462 -27.13 5.95 0.91
C THR A 462 -27.19 5.15 2.22
N SER A 463 -27.89 4.02 2.23
CA SER A 463 -27.97 3.08 3.36
C SER A 463 -26.61 2.46 3.73
N ALA A 464 -25.65 2.47 2.82
CA ALA A 464 -24.31 1.96 3.01
C ALA A 464 -23.36 2.98 3.68
N ALA A 465 -23.73 4.27 3.75
CA ALA A 465 -22.97 5.30 4.44
C ALA A 465 -22.92 5.03 5.96
N GLY A 466 -21.71 5.04 6.53
CA GLY A 466 -21.49 4.70 7.95
C GLY A 466 -21.69 3.23 8.29
N ASN A 467 -22.25 2.45 7.38
CA ASN A 467 -22.66 1.06 7.55
C ASN A 467 -21.61 0.08 7.00
N VAL A 468 -21.18 0.24 5.75
CA VAL A 468 -20.17 -0.63 5.15
C VAL A 468 -18.82 -0.39 5.82
N ARG A 469 -18.19 -1.49 6.29
CA ARG A 469 -16.81 -1.53 6.79
C ARG A 469 -16.04 -2.58 6.02
N GLY A 470 -15.00 -2.19 5.28
CA GLY A 470 -14.34 -3.16 4.42
C GLY A 470 -12.99 -2.72 3.89
N LYS A 471 -12.51 -3.48 2.94
CA LYS A 471 -11.27 -3.22 2.21
C LYS A 471 -11.54 -3.13 0.72
N THR A 472 -11.12 -2.04 0.09
CA THR A 472 -11.13 -1.89 -1.37
C THR A 472 -9.88 -2.51 -2.00
N GLY A 473 -9.98 -2.88 -3.27
CA GLY A 473 -8.84 -3.22 -4.13
C GLY A 473 -8.96 -2.50 -5.46
N THR A 474 -7.85 -1.98 -5.99
CA THR A 474 -7.82 -1.38 -7.34
C THR A 474 -6.41 -1.49 -7.90
N ILE A 475 -6.29 -2.13 -9.04
CA ILE A 475 -5.20 -2.06 -10.01
C ILE A 475 -5.84 -2.00 -11.39
N ASP A 476 -5.05 -1.88 -12.44
CA ASP A 476 -5.61 -1.87 -13.79
C ASP A 476 -6.46 -3.11 -14.06
N GLN A 477 -7.66 -2.90 -14.62
CA GLN A 477 -8.66 -3.91 -14.97
C GLN A 477 -9.24 -4.70 -13.78
N VAL A 478 -8.87 -4.36 -12.54
CA VAL A 478 -9.35 -5.02 -11.32
C VAL A 478 -9.93 -4.01 -10.35
N SER A 479 -11.09 -4.33 -9.77
CA SER A 479 -11.61 -3.66 -8.58
C SER A 479 -12.23 -4.67 -7.63
N ALA A 480 -12.13 -4.41 -6.34
CA ALA A 480 -12.69 -5.26 -5.29
C ALA A 480 -13.23 -4.43 -4.13
N LEU A 481 -14.22 -4.98 -3.45
CA LEU A 481 -14.67 -4.53 -2.12
C LEU A 481 -15.15 -5.74 -1.35
N SER A 482 -14.55 -5.96 -0.18
CA SER A 482 -14.97 -7.01 0.76
C SER A 482 -15.14 -6.41 2.14
N GLY A 483 -16.12 -6.88 2.89
CA GLY A 483 -16.40 -6.27 4.19
C GLY A 483 -17.62 -6.79 4.90
N TYR A 484 -18.01 -6.03 5.90
CA TYR A 484 -19.23 -6.17 6.69
C TYR A 484 -20.22 -5.09 6.32
N LEU A 485 -21.49 -5.41 6.38
CA LEU A 485 -22.57 -4.43 6.39
C LEU A 485 -23.78 -4.99 7.17
N LYS A 486 -24.65 -4.10 7.62
CA LYS A 486 -25.93 -4.44 8.22
C LYS A 486 -27.04 -4.13 7.22
N THR A 487 -27.92 -5.09 6.95
CA THR A 487 -29.08 -4.89 6.09
C THR A 487 -30.10 -3.94 6.73
N ALA A 488 -30.96 -3.33 5.96
CA ALA A 488 -32.08 -2.54 6.49
C ALA A 488 -33.05 -3.38 7.34
N GLY A 489 -33.09 -4.71 7.12
CA GLY A 489 -33.79 -5.69 7.97
C GLY A 489 -33.09 -5.99 9.30
N GLY A 490 -31.86 -5.51 9.51
CA GLY A 490 -31.12 -5.63 10.76
C GLY A 490 -30.17 -6.83 10.85
N ASP A 491 -30.03 -7.63 9.78
CA ASP A 491 -29.08 -8.74 9.74
C ASP A 491 -27.68 -8.26 9.35
N GLU A 492 -26.64 -8.75 10.04
CA GLU A 492 -25.26 -8.48 9.70
C GLU A 492 -24.75 -9.51 8.69
N ILE A 493 -24.10 -9.06 7.64
CA ILE A 493 -23.56 -9.90 6.58
C ILE A 493 -22.08 -9.63 6.33
N VAL A 494 -21.38 -10.66 5.83
CA VAL A 494 -20.05 -10.56 5.22
C VAL A 494 -20.21 -10.69 3.73
N PHE A 495 -19.49 -9.88 2.97
CA PHE A 495 -19.50 -9.94 1.52
C PHE A 495 -18.11 -9.75 0.91
N SER A 496 -17.92 -10.31 -0.27
CA SER A 496 -16.78 -10.06 -1.15
C SER A 496 -17.28 -9.94 -2.58
N VAL A 497 -16.95 -8.84 -3.26
CA VAL A 497 -17.21 -8.60 -4.68
C VAL A 497 -15.90 -8.22 -5.34
N ILE A 498 -15.43 -9.05 -6.26
CA ILE A 498 -14.17 -8.88 -6.98
C ILE A 498 -14.44 -8.94 -8.47
N VAL A 499 -14.00 -7.91 -9.20
CA VAL A 499 -14.23 -7.75 -10.64
C VAL A 499 -12.88 -7.68 -11.33
N ASN A 500 -12.64 -8.61 -12.26
CA ASN A 500 -11.45 -8.68 -13.08
C ASN A 500 -11.79 -8.50 -14.56
N GLN A 501 -10.79 -8.12 -15.37
CA GLN A 501 -10.89 -8.06 -16.84
C GLN A 501 -11.95 -7.06 -17.35
N MET A 502 -12.19 -6.00 -16.60
CA MET A 502 -13.11 -4.92 -16.99
C MET A 502 -12.33 -3.63 -17.20
N PRO A 503 -12.37 -3.01 -18.41
CA PRO A 503 -11.44 -1.93 -18.77
C PRO A 503 -11.52 -0.68 -17.91
N THR A 504 -12.73 -0.18 -17.63
CA THR A 504 -12.88 1.10 -16.93
C THR A 504 -13.12 0.96 -15.44
N ALA A 505 -12.41 1.77 -14.64
CA ALA A 505 -12.58 1.79 -13.19
C ALA A 505 -14.01 2.18 -12.79
N GLN A 506 -14.65 3.08 -13.54
CA GLN A 506 -16.03 3.50 -13.29
C GLN A 506 -17.01 2.34 -13.38
N MET A 507 -16.94 1.52 -14.44
CA MET A 507 -17.83 0.35 -14.60
C MET A 507 -17.68 -0.63 -13.44
N ARG A 508 -16.41 -0.94 -13.06
CA ARG A 508 -16.12 -1.86 -11.96
C ARG A 508 -16.68 -1.34 -10.64
N THR A 509 -16.47 -0.06 -10.35
CA THR A 509 -16.93 0.58 -9.11
C THR A 509 -18.45 0.64 -9.06
N SER A 510 -19.11 1.04 -10.16
CA SER A 510 -20.58 1.11 -10.23
C SER A 510 -21.24 -0.26 -9.99
N LEU A 511 -20.71 -1.32 -10.62
CA LEU A 511 -21.21 -2.68 -10.40
C LEU A 511 -21.09 -3.09 -8.92
N ILE A 512 -19.91 -2.88 -8.30
CA ILE A 512 -19.68 -3.21 -6.90
C ILE A 512 -20.64 -2.41 -6.00
N ASP A 513 -20.77 -1.10 -6.24
CA ASP A 513 -21.61 -0.22 -5.43
C ASP A 513 -23.09 -0.61 -5.51
N GLU A 514 -23.59 -0.93 -6.70
CA GLU A 514 -24.98 -1.37 -6.89
C GLU A 514 -25.27 -2.67 -6.13
N ILE A 515 -24.35 -3.65 -6.16
CA ILE A 515 -24.50 -4.91 -5.41
C ILE A 515 -24.52 -4.64 -3.90
N VAL A 516 -23.59 -3.83 -3.40
CA VAL A 516 -23.50 -3.47 -1.98
C VAL A 516 -24.74 -2.74 -1.51
N LEU A 517 -25.30 -1.83 -2.33
CA LEU A 517 -26.55 -1.14 -2.03
C LEU A 517 -27.75 -2.09 -1.98
N LYS A 518 -27.83 -3.08 -2.89
CA LYS A 518 -28.90 -4.11 -2.83
C LYS A 518 -28.85 -4.91 -1.54
N LEU A 519 -27.63 -5.25 -1.09
CA LEU A 519 -27.45 -5.94 0.20
C LEU A 519 -27.82 -5.03 1.38
N SER A 520 -27.42 -3.77 1.36
CA SER A 520 -27.67 -2.79 2.44
C SER A 520 -29.17 -2.42 2.54
N ASP A 521 -29.85 -2.23 1.40
CA ASP A 521 -31.26 -1.83 1.34
C ASP A 521 -32.24 -2.97 1.64
N TYR A 522 -31.77 -4.21 1.78
CA TYR A 522 -32.62 -5.37 2.00
C TYR A 522 -33.36 -5.27 3.34
N LYS A 523 -34.69 -5.26 3.30
CA LYS A 523 -35.58 -5.09 4.47
C LYS A 523 -36.09 -6.42 5.04
N GLY A 524 -36.06 -7.52 4.25
CA GLY A 524 -36.48 -8.84 4.70
C GLY A 524 -35.56 -9.41 5.77
N ARG A 525 -36.00 -10.49 6.39
CA ARG A 525 -35.15 -11.28 7.30
C ARG A 525 -34.43 -12.39 6.55
N LEU A 526 -33.15 -12.55 6.79
CA LEU A 526 -32.37 -13.64 6.18
C LEU A 526 -32.71 -15.02 6.75
N THR A 527 -33.47 -15.07 7.85
CA THR A 527 -33.85 -16.28 8.57
C THR A 527 -35.19 -16.89 8.18
N GLU A 528 -35.98 -16.23 7.32
CA GLU A 528 -37.25 -16.80 6.86
C GLU A 528 -36.99 -18.00 5.96
N SER A 529 -37.46 -19.19 6.40
CA SER A 529 -37.57 -20.36 5.52
C SER A 529 -38.50 -19.97 4.35
N PRO A 530 -38.23 -20.40 3.11
CA PRO A 530 -39.20 -20.21 2.03
C PRO A 530 -40.55 -20.82 2.48
N PRO A 531 -41.67 -20.15 2.16
CA PRO A 531 -42.97 -20.71 2.46
C PRO A 531 -43.06 -22.12 1.88
N PRO A 532 -43.71 -23.08 2.57
CA PRO A 532 -43.83 -24.44 2.07
C PRO A 532 -44.46 -24.39 0.67
N VAL A 533 -43.77 -25.00 -0.30
CA VAL A 533 -44.30 -25.19 -1.64
C VAL A 533 -45.57 -26.03 -1.48
N ASN A 534 -46.74 -25.40 -1.60
CA ASN A 534 -47.99 -26.16 -1.67
C ASN A 534 -47.92 -27.08 -2.90
N GLN A 535 -47.61 -28.33 -2.67
CA GLN A 535 -47.85 -29.36 -3.66
C GLN A 535 -49.37 -29.44 -3.85
N LYS A 536 -49.86 -28.91 -4.97
CA LYS A 536 -51.19 -29.22 -5.52
C LYS A 536 -50.99 -30.23 -6.65
#